data_c2eff8942d575210501fcb6aff619383
#
_entry.id   c2eff8942d575210501fcb6aff619383
#
_cell.length_a   1.000
_cell.length_b   1.000
_cell.length_c   1.000
_cell.angle_alpha   90.00
_cell.angle_beta   90.00
_cell.angle_gamma   90.00
#
_symmetry.space_group_name_H-M   'P 1'
#
loop_
_entity.id
_entity.type
_entity.pdbx_description
1 polymer ?
#
loop_
_entity_poly.entity_id
_entity_poly.type
_entity_poly.pdbx_seq_one_letter_code
_entity_poly.pdbx_strand_id
1 'polypeptide(L)'
;NYPAIKKWISHNREYYMTKDYIITKDKYGDWCVPPESLEMIHSQDPARKTDGALIATAYYLKVLQLMHRFASLQGLTADAKEWEDLEHKMKDAFNAHFLHIKEGTSLVPGHTLYPDSVFYGNNTVTANILPLAFGLVPKAHIKEVAKNAVTTIITTNKGHISTGVIGTQWLMRELSRRGHTDVAYLLATNDTYPSWGYMAAQGATTIWELWNGDTANPGMNSGNHVMLLGDLLPWCFNNLAGIRADRWKSGYKHIVFQPAFEIQELSNVDASYMSIYGKITSRWKKTPMHLEWDIELPANTTG
;
A
#
# COMPACT_ATOMS: atom_id res chain seq x y z
N ASN A 1 -9.71 23.48 -6.50
CA ASN A 1 -9.61 22.22 -7.30
C ASN A 1 -10.84 21.30 -7.18
N TYR A 2 -11.74 21.48 -6.16
CA TYR A 2 -12.91 20.64 -5.96
C TYR A 2 -13.80 20.50 -7.21
N PRO A 3 -14.18 21.57 -7.93
CA PRO A 3 -15.02 21.45 -9.14
C PRO A 3 -14.36 20.62 -10.26
N ALA A 4 -13.05 20.72 -10.40
CA ALA A 4 -12.34 19.94 -11.42
C ALA A 4 -12.35 18.43 -11.11
N ILE A 5 -12.13 18.06 -9.83
CA ILE A 5 -12.20 16.66 -9.40
C ILE A 5 -13.63 16.13 -9.52
N LYS A 6 -14.65 16.95 -9.16
CA LYS A 6 -16.06 16.59 -9.33
C LYS A 6 -16.39 16.28 -10.79
N LYS A 7 -15.91 17.07 -11.75
CA LYS A 7 -16.09 16.81 -13.19
C LYS A 7 -15.41 15.50 -13.61
N TRP A 8 -14.21 15.24 -13.13
CA TRP A 8 -13.48 14.01 -13.43
C TRP A 8 -14.22 12.77 -12.90
N ILE A 9 -14.74 12.81 -11.67
CA ILE A 9 -15.55 11.74 -11.09
C ILE A 9 -16.81 11.49 -11.91
N SER A 10 -17.54 12.55 -12.25
CA SER A 10 -18.76 12.46 -13.05
C SER A 10 -18.50 11.85 -14.43
N HIS A 11 -17.41 12.26 -15.09
CA HIS A 11 -16.98 11.67 -16.36
C HIS A 11 -16.69 10.17 -16.25
N ASN A 12 -15.89 9.76 -15.23
CA ASN A 12 -15.59 8.34 -15.05
C ASN A 12 -16.84 7.51 -14.73
N ARG A 13 -17.77 8.07 -13.95
CA ARG A 13 -19.06 7.45 -13.67
C ARG A 13 -19.90 7.24 -14.94
N GLU A 14 -19.95 8.24 -15.79
CA GLU A 14 -20.76 8.21 -17.03
C GLU A 14 -20.19 7.23 -18.06
N TYR A 15 -18.87 7.22 -18.25
CA TYR A 15 -18.24 6.50 -19.37
C TYR A 15 -17.63 5.15 -19.02
N TYR A 16 -17.29 4.90 -17.75
CA TYR A 16 -16.50 3.72 -17.36
C TYR A 16 -17.11 2.90 -16.21
N MET A 17 -18.18 3.38 -15.59
CA MET A 17 -18.86 2.61 -14.55
C MET A 17 -19.93 1.73 -15.18
N THR A 18 -19.93 0.45 -14.82
CA THR A 18 -20.99 -0.48 -15.21
C THR A 18 -22.27 -0.22 -14.41
N LYS A 19 -23.40 -0.83 -14.86
CA LYS A 19 -24.66 -0.82 -14.09
C LYS A 19 -24.52 -1.45 -12.70
N ASP A 20 -23.52 -2.31 -12.51
CA ASP A 20 -23.21 -2.99 -11.26
C ASP A 20 -22.15 -2.24 -10.42
N TYR A 21 -21.95 -0.96 -10.69
CA TYR A 21 -21.05 -0.06 -9.94
C TYR A 21 -19.56 -0.44 -9.97
N ILE A 22 -19.09 -1.11 -11.01
CA ILE A 22 -17.67 -1.46 -11.21
C ILE A 22 -17.07 -0.54 -12.27
N ILE A 23 -15.88 0.03 -11.99
CA ILE A 23 -15.09 0.79 -12.96
C ILE A 23 -14.25 -0.19 -13.77
N THR A 24 -14.40 -0.18 -15.09
CA THR A 24 -13.72 -1.14 -15.98
C THR A 24 -12.50 -0.54 -16.69
N LYS A 25 -12.33 0.79 -16.64
CA LYS A 25 -11.24 1.47 -17.32
C LYS A 25 -9.96 1.42 -16.50
N ASP A 26 -9.09 0.50 -16.85
CA ASP A 26 -7.70 0.47 -16.44
C ASP A 26 -6.82 0.20 -17.66
N LYS A 27 -5.71 0.90 -17.79
CA LYS A 27 -4.79 0.76 -18.92
C LYS A 27 -3.50 0.03 -18.54
N TYR A 28 -3.03 0.23 -17.32
CA TYR A 28 -1.67 -0.17 -16.92
C TYR A 28 -1.65 -1.24 -15.83
N GLY A 29 -2.73 -1.39 -15.07
CA GLY A 29 -2.79 -2.31 -13.95
C GLY A 29 -1.79 -1.95 -12.84
N ASP A 30 -1.29 -2.97 -12.15
CA ASP A 30 -0.17 -2.83 -11.22
C ASP A 30 1.15 -2.83 -12.00
N TRP A 31 1.50 -1.67 -12.57
CA TRP A 31 2.66 -1.50 -13.46
C TRP A 31 3.95 -1.95 -12.82
N CYS A 32 4.83 -2.57 -13.59
CA CYS A 32 6.15 -3.06 -13.14
C CYS A 32 6.09 -4.14 -12.04
N VAL A 33 5.11 -5.03 -12.06
CA VAL A 33 5.18 -6.26 -11.27
C VAL A 33 6.45 -7.03 -11.67
N PRO A 34 7.23 -7.58 -10.69
CA PRO A 34 8.44 -8.32 -11.00
C PRO A 34 8.16 -9.45 -12.01
N PRO A 35 8.88 -9.52 -13.14
CA PRO A 35 8.71 -10.60 -14.12
C PRO A 35 9.27 -11.94 -13.60
N GLU A 36 8.92 -13.03 -14.28
CA GLU A 36 9.33 -14.40 -13.96
C GLU A 36 10.80 -14.67 -14.23
N SER A 37 11.40 -13.90 -15.16
CA SER A 37 12.79 -13.98 -15.58
C SER A 37 13.40 -12.60 -15.62
N LEU A 38 14.68 -12.50 -15.29
CA LEU A 38 15.42 -11.23 -15.23
C LEU A 38 15.56 -10.50 -16.58
N GLU A 39 15.41 -11.22 -17.69
CA GLU A 39 15.52 -10.65 -19.04
C GLU A 39 14.19 -10.05 -19.54
N MET A 40 13.07 -10.34 -18.87
CA MET A 40 11.75 -9.88 -19.27
C MET A 40 11.50 -8.46 -18.76
N ILE A 41 10.79 -7.64 -19.53
CA ILE A 41 10.35 -6.29 -19.13
C ILE A 41 9.11 -6.39 -18.23
N HIS A 42 8.15 -7.22 -18.63
CA HIS A 42 6.89 -7.40 -17.91
C HIS A 42 6.57 -8.87 -17.76
N SER A 43 5.95 -9.22 -16.63
CA SER A 43 5.41 -10.56 -16.43
C SER A 43 4.43 -10.94 -17.54
N GLN A 44 4.54 -12.16 -18.03
CA GLN A 44 3.56 -12.76 -18.94
C GLN A 44 2.56 -13.65 -18.21
N ASP A 45 2.81 -13.97 -16.93
CA ASP A 45 1.94 -14.79 -16.11
C ASP A 45 0.71 -13.98 -15.64
N PRO A 46 -0.52 -14.36 -16.08
CA PRO A 46 -1.75 -13.71 -15.60
C PRO A 46 -1.95 -13.79 -14.08
N ALA A 47 -1.39 -14.80 -13.42
CA ALA A 47 -1.51 -14.96 -11.97
C ALA A 47 -0.75 -13.87 -11.18
N ARG A 48 0.23 -13.21 -11.79
CA ARG A 48 0.97 -12.09 -11.20
C ARG A 48 0.35 -10.73 -11.45
N LYS A 49 -0.60 -10.64 -12.38
CA LYS A 49 -1.26 -9.38 -12.76
C LYS A 49 -2.54 -9.21 -11.97
N THR A 50 -2.62 -8.17 -11.17
CA THR A 50 -3.87 -7.82 -10.47
C THR A 50 -4.92 -7.34 -11.46
N ASP A 51 -6.19 -7.75 -11.26
CA ASP A 51 -7.31 -7.33 -12.09
C ASP A 51 -7.41 -5.79 -12.13
N GLY A 52 -7.39 -5.24 -13.34
CA GLY A 52 -7.46 -3.79 -13.55
C GLY A 52 -8.78 -3.18 -13.09
N ALA A 53 -9.90 -3.88 -13.22
CA ALA A 53 -11.19 -3.40 -12.72
C ALA A 53 -11.21 -3.32 -11.19
N LEU A 54 -10.54 -4.26 -10.48
CA LEU A 54 -10.34 -4.20 -9.04
C LEU A 54 -9.56 -2.94 -8.65
N ILE A 55 -8.43 -2.68 -9.31
CA ILE A 55 -7.59 -1.51 -9.06
C ILE A 55 -8.37 -0.22 -9.31
N ALA A 56 -8.97 -0.10 -10.49
CA ALA A 56 -9.73 1.08 -10.89
C ALA A 56 -10.88 1.38 -9.93
N THR A 57 -11.67 0.35 -9.56
CA THR A 57 -12.80 0.51 -8.64
C THR A 57 -12.33 0.87 -7.23
N ALA A 58 -11.27 0.24 -6.72
CA ALA A 58 -10.71 0.56 -5.40
C ALA A 58 -10.21 2.01 -5.32
N TYR A 59 -9.51 2.50 -6.34
CA TYR A 59 -9.06 3.90 -6.40
C TYR A 59 -10.22 4.87 -6.57
N TYR A 60 -11.23 4.55 -7.36
CA TYR A 60 -12.42 5.38 -7.49
C TYR A 60 -13.14 5.52 -6.13
N LEU A 61 -13.32 4.40 -5.40
CA LEU A 61 -13.84 4.41 -4.02
C LEU A 61 -12.99 5.30 -3.10
N LYS A 62 -11.66 5.20 -3.20
CA LYS A 62 -10.75 6.07 -2.43
C LYS A 62 -10.95 7.55 -2.75
N VAL A 63 -11.18 7.90 -4.01
CA VAL A 63 -11.47 9.28 -4.43
C VAL A 63 -12.83 9.74 -3.89
N LEU A 64 -13.86 8.88 -3.87
CA LEU A 64 -15.16 9.21 -3.27
C LEU A 64 -15.04 9.53 -1.78
N GLN A 65 -14.25 8.75 -1.02
CA GLN A 65 -13.96 9.02 0.40
C GLN A 65 -13.32 10.41 0.61
N LEU A 66 -12.39 10.78 -0.27
CA LEU A 66 -11.75 12.09 -0.23
C LEU A 66 -12.73 13.21 -0.61
N MET A 67 -13.58 12.99 -1.60
CA MET A 67 -14.59 13.97 -2.02
C MET A 67 -15.68 14.19 -0.99
N HIS A 68 -16.14 13.12 -0.32
CA HIS A 68 -17.03 13.25 0.84
C HIS A 68 -16.40 14.16 1.91
N ARG A 69 -15.13 13.89 2.25
CA ARG A 69 -14.40 14.71 3.23
C ARG A 69 -14.24 16.17 2.78
N PHE A 70 -13.86 16.40 1.52
CA PHE A 70 -13.66 17.75 0.98
C PHE A 70 -14.97 18.53 0.88
N ALA A 71 -16.07 17.88 0.47
CA ALA A 71 -17.40 18.48 0.46
C ALA A 71 -17.84 18.88 1.87
N SER A 72 -17.66 18.00 2.84
CA SER A 72 -17.97 18.26 4.26
C SER A 72 -17.18 19.45 4.82
N LEU A 73 -15.87 19.54 4.54
CA LEU A 73 -15.02 20.65 4.96
C LEU A 73 -15.44 22.00 4.34
N GLN A 74 -16.07 21.98 3.17
CA GLN A 74 -16.56 23.18 2.46
C GLN A 74 -18.03 23.49 2.73
N GLY A 75 -18.72 22.69 3.57
CA GLY A 75 -20.14 22.85 3.85
C GLY A 75 -21.06 22.47 2.68
N LEU A 76 -20.57 21.74 1.69
CA LEU A 76 -21.33 21.26 0.52
C LEU A 76 -22.11 19.99 0.88
N THR A 77 -23.14 20.12 1.68
CA THR A 77 -23.87 18.99 2.30
C THR A 77 -24.52 18.04 1.28
N ALA A 78 -25.08 18.59 0.20
CA ALA A 78 -25.69 17.79 -0.87
C ALA A 78 -24.65 16.91 -1.58
N ASP A 79 -23.50 17.48 -1.90
CA ASP A 79 -22.39 16.76 -2.52
C ASP A 79 -21.82 15.70 -1.55
N ALA A 80 -21.64 16.07 -0.28
CA ALA A 80 -21.13 15.13 0.72
C ALA A 80 -22.02 13.88 0.82
N LYS A 81 -23.34 14.08 0.84
CA LYS A 81 -24.30 12.98 0.86
C LYS A 81 -24.27 12.17 -0.44
N GLU A 82 -24.18 12.80 -1.60
CA GLU A 82 -24.07 12.10 -2.89
C GLU A 82 -22.86 11.16 -2.92
N TRP A 83 -21.69 11.67 -2.47
CA TRP A 83 -20.45 10.87 -2.46
C TRP A 83 -20.50 9.71 -1.46
N GLU A 84 -21.08 9.92 -0.28
CA GLU A 84 -21.27 8.89 0.73
C GLU A 84 -22.21 7.78 0.22
N ASP A 85 -23.37 8.16 -0.35
CA ASP A 85 -24.37 7.21 -0.87
C ASP A 85 -23.79 6.38 -2.04
N LEU A 86 -22.98 7.02 -2.90
CA LEU A 86 -22.32 6.32 -4.00
C LEU A 86 -21.20 5.40 -3.49
N GLU A 87 -20.39 5.86 -2.52
CA GLU A 87 -19.35 5.04 -1.89
C GLU A 87 -19.93 3.75 -1.30
N HIS A 88 -21.02 3.84 -0.55
CA HIS A 88 -21.66 2.68 0.06
C HIS A 88 -22.10 1.66 -1.00
N LYS A 89 -22.82 2.10 -2.05
CA LYS A 89 -23.27 1.22 -3.14
C LYS A 89 -22.09 0.55 -3.86
N MET A 90 -21.07 1.34 -4.17
CA MET A 90 -19.89 0.82 -4.85
C MET A 90 -19.07 -0.12 -3.96
N LYS A 91 -18.98 0.14 -2.66
CA LYS A 91 -18.28 -0.74 -1.72
C LYS A 91 -18.97 -2.10 -1.60
N ASP A 92 -20.30 -2.12 -1.56
CA ASP A 92 -21.07 -3.37 -1.55
C ASP A 92 -20.87 -4.13 -2.85
N ALA A 93 -20.95 -3.46 -3.99
CA ALA A 93 -20.70 -4.03 -5.31
C ALA A 93 -19.25 -4.55 -5.45
N PHE A 94 -18.27 -3.80 -4.97
CA PHE A 94 -16.85 -4.19 -4.95
C PHE A 94 -16.65 -5.50 -4.20
N ASN A 95 -17.22 -5.61 -3.01
CA ASN A 95 -17.11 -6.83 -2.20
C ASN A 95 -17.89 -8.00 -2.84
N ALA A 96 -19.08 -7.76 -3.38
CA ALA A 96 -19.84 -8.80 -4.07
C ALA A 96 -19.12 -9.35 -5.32
N HIS A 97 -18.32 -8.50 -5.99
CA HIS A 97 -17.63 -8.87 -7.22
C HIS A 97 -16.25 -9.47 -7.00
N PHE A 98 -15.46 -8.91 -6.07
CA PHE A 98 -14.03 -9.23 -5.94
C PHE A 98 -13.66 -10.01 -4.68
N LEU A 99 -14.48 -10.00 -3.61
CA LEU A 99 -14.20 -10.75 -2.40
C LEU A 99 -14.57 -12.22 -2.56
N HIS A 100 -13.59 -13.09 -2.35
CA HIS A 100 -13.78 -14.53 -2.34
C HIS A 100 -13.65 -15.08 -0.92
N ILE A 101 -14.68 -15.80 -0.48
CA ILE A 101 -14.68 -16.55 0.77
C ILE A 101 -14.78 -18.02 0.36
N LYS A 102 -13.70 -18.76 0.56
CA LYS A 102 -13.63 -20.19 0.18
C LYS A 102 -13.45 -21.03 1.41
N GLU A 103 -14.41 -21.92 1.62
CA GLU A 103 -14.33 -23.01 2.58
C GLU A 103 -13.70 -24.24 1.88
N GLY A 104 -12.66 -24.82 2.50
CA GLY A 104 -11.98 -25.99 1.96
C GLY A 104 -10.96 -25.71 0.85
N THR A 105 -10.31 -26.77 0.38
CA THR A 105 -9.23 -26.72 -0.61
C THR A 105 -9.73 -26.28 -1.99
N SER A 106 -9.51 -25.03 -2.36
CA SER A 106 -9.67 -24.58 -3.74
C SER A 106 -8.31 -24.21 -4.32
N LEU A 107 -7.95 -24.85 -5.43
CA LEU A 107 -6.74 -24.54 -6.17
C LEU A 107 -7.10 -23.44 -7.20
N VAL A 108 -6.47 -22.28 -7.08
CA VAL A 108 -6.30 -21.38 -8.21
C VAL A 108 -5.05 -21.84 -8.94
N PRO A 109 -5.04 -22.04 -10.26
CA PRO A 109 -3.83 -22.45 -10.98
C PRO A 109 -2.65 -21.52 -10.65
N GLY A 110 -1.55 -22.13 -10.17
CA GLY A 110 -0.34 -21.37 -9.78
C GLY A 110 -0.26 -20.90 -8.34
N HIS A 111 -1.32 -21.06 -7.52
CA HIS A 111 -1.31 -20.71 -6.11
C HIS A 111 -1.77 -21.86 -5.23
N THR A 112 -1.01 -22.19 -4.19
CA THR A 112 -1.45 -23.08 -3.13
C THR A 112 -2.40 -22.31 -2.22
N LEU A 113 -3.71 -22.58 -2.34
CA LEU A 113 -4.70 -22.01 -1.41
C LEU A 113 -4.71 -22.82 -0.13
N TYR A 114 -4.67 -22.11 0.98
CA TYR A 114 -4.90 -22.71 2.28
C TYR A 114 -6.39 -22.99 2.49
N PRO A 115 -6.77 -24.01 3.28
CA PRO A 115 -8.14 -24.19 3.71
C PRO A 115 -8.69 -22.88 4.29
N ASP A 116 -9.94 -22.54 4.01
CA ASP A 116 -10.61 -21.35 4.54
C ASP A 116 -9.91 -20.03 4.18
N SER A 117 -9.68 -19.79 2.90
CA SER A 117 -9.04 -18.57 2.42
C SER A 117 -10.05 -17.46 2.11
N VAL A 118 -9.77 -16.26 2.61
CA VAL A 118 -10.49 -15.02 2.27
C VAL A 118 -9.54 -14.09 1.53
N PHE A 119 -9.87 -13.73 0.29
CA PHE A 119 -9.00 -12.92 -0.55
C PHE A 119 -9.77 -12.15 -1.63
N TYR A 120 -9.10 -11.23 -2.30
CA TYR A 120 -9.66 -10.44 -3.39
C TYR A 120 -9.09 -10.85 -4.75
N GLY A 121 -9.97 -10.80 -5.77
CA GLY A 121 -9.64 -11.02 -7.18
C GLY A 121 -8.88 -12.32 -7.40
N ASN A 122 -7.73 -12.26 -8.06
CA ASN A 122 -6.85 -13.40 -8.31
C ASN A 122 -5.80 -13.65 -7.22
N ASN A 123 -6.01 -13.11 -6.02
CA ASN A 123 -5.18 -13.33 -4.83
C ASN A 123 -3.74 -12.82 -4.94
N THR A 124 -3.44 -11.85 -5.78
CA THR A 124 -2.15 -11.15 -5.72
C THR A 124 -2.02 -10.37 -4.41
N VAL A 125 -0.80 -10.07 -4.00
CA VAL A 125 -0.56 -9.22 -2.82
C VAL A 125 -1.25 -7.87 -3.01
N THR A 126 -1.14 -7.24 -4.17
CA THR A 126 -1.80 -5.96 -4.50
C THR A 126 -3.33 -6.05 -4.41
N ALA A 127 -3.94 -7.14 -4.90
CA ALA A 127 -5.38 -7.35 -4.83
C ALA A 127 -5.91 -7.38 -3.40
N ASN A 128 -5.10 -7.85 -2.44
CA ASN A 128 -5.45 -7.90 -1.02
C ASN A 128 -5.07 -6.61 -0.27
N ILE A 129 -3.92 -6.02 -0.57
CA ILE A 129 -3.43 -4.82 0.13
C ILE A 129 -4.27 -3.58 -0.17
N LEU A 130 -4.73 -3.37 -1.41
CA LEU A 130 -5.53 -2.18 -1.75
C LEU A 130 -6.85 -2.10 -0.98
N PRO A 131 -7.70 -3.14 -0.94
CA PRO A 131 -8.93 -3.10 -0.15
C PRO A 131 -8.68 -2.87 1.35
N LEU A 132 -7.62 -3.47 1.91
CA LEU A 132 -7.21 -3.24 3.29
C LEU A 132 -6.83 -1.77 3.52
N ALA A 133 -5.98 -1.21 2.65
CA ALA A 133 -5.48 0.15 2.74
C ALA A 133 -6.59 1.20 2.63
N PHE A 134 -7.60 0.94 1.80
CA PHE A 134 -8.71 1.86 1.56
C PHE A 134 -9.93 1.62 2.47
N GLY A 135 -9.87 0.64 3.37
CA GLY A 135 -10.95 0.33 4.31
C GLY A 135 -12.19 -0.27 3.63
N LEU A 136 -12.00 -0.99 2.53
CA LEU A 136 -13.07 -1.60 1.76
C LEU A 136 -13.46 -2.98 2.30
N VAL A 137 -12.54 -3.68 2.94
CA VAL A 137 -12.75 -5.03 3.50
C VAL A 137 -13.82 -4.99 4.60
N PRO A 138 -14.83 -5.88 4.58
CA PRO A 138 -15.77 -6.05 5.69
C PRO A 138 -15.03 -6.36 6.99
N LYS A 139 -15.49 -5.79 8.09
CA LYS A 139 -14.80 -5.89 9.40
C LYS A 139 -14.52 -7.34 9.81
N ALA A 140 -15.44 -8.26 9.51
CA ALA A 140 -15.31 -9.68 9.83
C ALA A 140 -14.11 -10.35 9.15
N HIS A 141 -13.69 -9.87 7.97
CA HIS A 141 -12.68 -10.51 7.11
C HIS A 141 -11.33 -9.80 7.07
N ILE A 142 -11.15 -8.71 7.82
CA ILE A 142 -9.91 -7.92 7.80
C ILE A 142 -8.69 -8.78 8.18
N LYS A 143 -8.83 -9.60 9.23
CA LYS A 143 -7.72 -10.43 9.73
C LYS A 143 -7.35 -11.54 8.73
N GLU A 144 -8.36 -12.18 8.15
CA GLU A 144 -8.17 -13.25 7.18
C GLU A 144 -7.50 -12.75 5.90
N VAL A 145 -7.97 -11.62 5.35
CA VAL A 145 -7.37 -11.01 4.15
C VAL A 145 -5.93 -10.58 4.42
N ALA A 146 -5.65 -9.97 5.58
CA ALA A 146 -4.29 -9.60 5.96
C ALA A 146 -3.39 -10.83 6.12
N LYS A 147 -3.86 -11.87 6.82
CA LYS A 147 -3.15 -13.14 6.98
C LYS A 147 -2.84 -13.79 5.62
N ASN A 148 -3.82 -13.77 4.70
CA ASN A 148 -3.64 -14.33 3.37
C ASN A 148 -2.58 -13.58 2.56
N ALA A 149 -2.57 -12.24 2.59
CA ALA A 149 -1.53 -11.43 1.95
C ALA A 149 -0.14 -11.75 2.52
N VAL A 150 0.00 -11.84 3.84
CA VAL A 150 1.26 -12.22 4.52
C VAL A 150 1.69 -13.63 4.14
N THR A 151 0.76 -14.58 4.13
CA THR A 151 1.06 -15.96 3.74
C THR A 151 1.58 -16.01 2.30
N THR A 152 0.96 -15.27 1.37
CA THR A 152 1.42 -15.17 -0.01
C THR A 152 2.84 -14.60 -0.09
N ILE A 153 3.14 -13.53 0.66
CA ILE A 153 4.49 -12.95 0.71
C ILE A 153 5.51 -13.97 1.21
N ILE A 154 5.24 -14.64 2.32
CA ILE A 154 6.22 -15.54 2.96
C ILE A 154 6.39 -16.85 2.20
N THR A 155 5.29 -17.48 1.80
CA THR A 155 5.35 -18.86 1.26
C THR A 155 5.47 -18.87 -0.27
N THR A 156 4.62 -18.13 -0.98
CA THR A 156 4.62 -18.11 -2.44
C THR A 156 5.77 -17.28 -2.98
N ASN A 157 5.95 -16.08 -2.42
CA ASN A 157 6.97 -15.13 -2.87
C ASN A 157 8.30 -15.26 -2.07
N LYS A 158 8.39 -16.18 -1.12
CA LYS A 158 9.61 -16.48 -0.33
C LYS A 158 10.22 -15.22 0.33
N GLY A 159 9.38 -14.33 0.84
CA GLY A 159 9.82 -13.08 1.48
C GLY A 159 10.27 -11.98 0.50
N HIS A 160 9.84 -12.05 -0.76
CA HIS A 160 10.18 -11.03 -1.77
C HIS A 160 8.97 -10.18 -2.16
N ILE A 161 9.25 -9.03 -2.75
CA ILE A 161 8.25 -8.13 -3.31
C ILE A 161 7.66 -8.77 -4.57
N SER A 162 6.33 -8.76 -4.65
CA SER A 162 5.59 -9.24 -5.83
C SER A 162 4.60 -8.21 -6.37
N THR A 163 4.68 -7.00 -5.86
CA THR A 163 3.84 -5.87 -6.26
C THR A 163 4.54 -4.99 -7.28
N GLY A 164 3.75 -4.37 -8.14
CA GLY A 164 4.20 -3.26 -8.98
C GLY A 164 4.03 -1.91 -8.27
N VAL A 165 3.99 -0.83 -9.06
CA VAL A 165 3.90 0.56 -8.56
C VAL A 165 2.69 0.78 -7.66
N ILE A 166 1.54 0.20 -8.02
CA ILE A 166 0.28 0.41 -7.31
C ILE A 166 0.31 -0.28 -5.94
N GLY A 167 0.68 -1.56 -5.91
CA GLY A 167 0.71 -2.32 -4.66
C GLY A 167 1.82 -1.85 -3.72
N THR A 168 3.01 -1.58 -4.25
CA THR A 168 4.16 -1.13 -3.46
C THR A 168 3.90 0.19 -2.72
N GLN A 169 3.05 1.07 -3.28
CA GLN A 169 2.69 2.33 -2.64
C GLN A 169 1.95 2.16 -1.29
N TRP A 170 1.32 1.02 -1.06
CA TRP A 170 0.49 0.78 0.13
C TRP A 170 0.99 -0.38 1.01
N LEU A 171 1.97 -1.14 0.52
CA LEU A 171 2.40 -2.42 1.06
C LEU A 171 2.92 -2.32 2.49
N MET A 172 3.96 -1.51 2.70
CA MET A 172 4.74 -1.50 3.94
C MET A 172 3.94 -0.98 5.12
N ARG A 173 3.27 0.15 4.95
CA ARG A 173 2.46 0.77 6.01
C ARG A 173 1.22 -0.05 6.33
N GLU A 174 0.62 -0.71 5.31
CA GLU A 174 -0.56 -1.54 5.55
C GLU A 174 -0.21 -2.83 6.28
N LEU A 175 0.89 -3.51 5.93
CA LEU A 175 1.41 -4.64 6.69
C LEU A 175 1.61 -4.28 8.17
N SER A 176 2.32 -3.18 8.43
CA SER A 176 2.56 -2.72 9.80
C SER A 176 1.28 -2.33 10.54
N ARG A 177 0.33 -1.68 9.85
CA ARG A 177 -0.98 -1.35 10.44
C ARG A 177 -1.80 -2.58 10.84
N ARG A 178 -1.53 -3.73 10.20
CA ARG A 178 -2.17 -5.02 10.50
C ARG A 178 -1.40 -5.87 11.50
N GLY A 179 -0.31 -5.35 12.06
CA GLY A 179 0.50 -6.05 13.06
C GLY A 179 1.60 -6.94 12.46
N HIS A 180 1.95 -6.74 11.18
CA HIS A 180 2.96 -7.48 10.45
C HIS A 180 4.16 -6.60 10.09
N THR A 181 4.66 -5.84 11.07
CA THR A 181 5.83 -4.96 10.89
C THR A 181 7.11 -5.77 10.62
N ASP A 182 7.21 -6.97 11.17
CA ASP A 182 8.26 -7.96 10.92
C ASP A 182 8.33 -8.35 9.43
N VAL A 183 7.19 -8.59 8.80
CA VAL A 183 7.12 -8.90 7.36
C VAL A 183 7.51 -7.68 6.51
N ALA A 184 7.05 -6.49 6.89
CA ALA A 184 7.47 -5.26 6.23
C ALA A 184 8.99 -5.05 6.36
N TYR A 185 9.57 -5.31 7.55
CA TYR A 185 11.00 -5.23 7.78
C TYR A 185 11.77 -6.26 6.95
N LEU A 186 11.30 -7.50 6.87
CA LEU A 186 11.86 -8.53 5.98
C LEU A 186 11.93 -8.06 4.53
N LEU A 187 10.84 -7.49 4.00
CA LEU A 187 10.82 -6.96 2.63
C LEU A 187 11.79 -5.79 2.44
N ALA A 188 11.92 -4.90 3.45
CA ALA A 188 12.81 -3.74 3.40
C ALA A 188 14.29 -4.11 3.42
N THR A 189 14.65 -5.20 4.08
CA THR A 189 16.03 -5.66 4.28
C THR A 189 16.47 -6.79 3.36
N ASN A 190 15.57 -7.31 2.53
CA ASN A 190 15.91 -8.33 1.54
C ASN A 190 16.84 -7.74 0.47
N ASP A 191 17.93 -8.44 0.15
CA ASP A 191 18.97 -8.04 -0.82
C ASP A 191 18.98 -8.89 -2.09
N THR A 192 18.08 -9.86 -2.20
CA THR A 192 17.94 -10.72 -3.38
C THR A 192 16.74 -10.28 -4.24
N TYR A 193 16.73 -10.68 -5.51
CA TYR A 193 15.68 -10.31 -6.47
C TYR A 193 14.32 -10.94 -6.14
N PRO A 194 13.23 -10.18 -6.23
CA PRO A 194 13.12 -8.73 -6.41
C PRO A 194 13.06 -7.97 -5.08
N SER A 195 13.90 -6.96 -4.90
CA SER A 195 13.93 -6.10 -3.71
C SER A 195 14.67 -4.78 -3.95
N TRP A 196 14.53 -3.81 -3.06
CA TRP A 196 15.34 -2.59 -3.08
C TRP A 196 16.82 -2.87 -2.79
N GLY A 197 17.10 -3.83 -1.90
CA GLY A 197 18.47 -4.26 -1.61
C GLY A 197 19.16 -4.88 -2.81
N TYR A 198 18.43 -5.64 -3.64
CA TYR A 198 18.93 -6.13 -4.92
C TYR A 198 19.35 -4.98 -5.84
N MET A 199 18.50 -3.97 -6.03
CA MET A 199 18.87 -2.79 -6.84
C MET A 199 20.17 -2.16 -6.33
N ALA A 200 20.30 -1.95 -5.02
CA ALA A 200 21.50 -1.40 -4.41
C ALA A 200 22.73 -2.29 -4.62
N ALA A 201 22.60 -3.61 -4.44
CA ALA A 201 23.68 -4.58 -4.65
C ALA A 201 24.16 -4.63 -6.12
N GLN A 202 23.26 -4.38 -7.08
CA GLN A 202 23.60 -4.27 -8.49
C GLN A 202 24.11 -2.87 -8.91
N GLY A 203 24.36 -1.97 -7.95
CA GLY A 203 24.97 -0.67 -8.20
C GLY A 203 23.99 0.45 -8.54
N ALA A 204 22.71 0.29 -8.24
CA ALA A 204 21.72 1.37 -8.40
C ALA A 204 22.09 2.56 -7.50
N THR A 205 22.14 3.75 -8.09
CA THR A 205 22.32 5.03 -7.35
C THR A 205 20.99 5.72 -7.08
N THR A 206 19.93 5.29 -7.76
CA THR A 206 18.54 5.72 -7.59
C THR A 206 17.62 4.52 -7.77
N ILE A 207 16.32 4.67 -7.50
CA ILE A 207 15.33 3.62 -7.77
C ILE A 207 15.17 3.44 -9.29
N TRP A 208 15.22 2.21 -9.76
CA TRP A 208 14.96 1.85 -11.16
C TRP A 208 13.46 1.79 -11.45
N GLU A 209 13.09 1.88 -12.72
CA GLU A 209 11.71 1.68 -13.19
C GLU A 209 11.26 0.23 -13.05
N LEU A 210 12.17 -0.72 -13.31
CA LEU A 210 11.92 -2.16 -13.22
C LEU A 210 12.70 -2.76 -12.05
N TRP A 211 12.15 -3.80 -11.41
CA TRP A 211 12.86 -4.51 -10.35
C TRP A 211 14.17 -5.17 -10.81
N ASN A 212 14.25 -5.54 -12.09
CA ASN A 212 15.39 -6.11 -12.78
C ASN A 212 16.05 -5.11 -13.75
N GLY A 213 16.17 -3.86 -13.34
CA GLY A 213 16.64 -2.78 -14.24
C GLY A 213 18.06 -2.92 -14.75
N ASP A 214 18.87 -3.81 -14.13
CA ASP A 214 20.23 -4.16 -14.56
C ASP A 214 20.26 -5.14 -15.75
N THR A 215 19.23 -5.99 -15.88
CA THR A 215 19.17 -7.08 -16.87
C THR A 215 18.09 -6.88 -17.92
N ALA A 216 17.06 -6.06 -17.63
CA ALA A 216 15.98 -5.78 -18.57
C ALA A 216 16.47 -4.98 -19.77
N ASN A 217 15.75 -5.08 -20.90
CA ASN A 217 16.05 -4.32 -22.11
C ASN A 217 16.14 -2.80 -21.83
N PRO A 218 17.31 -2.16 -22.01
CA PRO A 218 17.53 -0.76 -21.65
C PRO A 218 16.67 0.24 -22.44
N GLY A 219 16.12 -0.16 -23.59
CA GLY A 219 15.21 0.70 -24.36
C GLY A 219 13.84 0.94 -23.70
N MET A 220 13.50 0.17 -22.66
CA MET A 220 12.21 0.23 -21.97
C MET A 220 12.37 0.36 -20.44
N ASN A 221 13.54 0.77 -19.97
CA ASN A 221 13.85 0.84 -18.56
C ASN A 221 14.62 2.13 -18.24
N SER A 222 14.16 2.85 -17.23
CA SER A 222 14.87 4.01 -16.69
C SER A 222 15.64 3.62 -15.42
N GLY A 223 16.90 4.02 -15.36
CA GLY A 223 17.73 3.87 -14.16
C GLY A 223 17.45 4.92 -13.08
N ASN A 224 16.50 5.84 -13.30
CA ASN A 224 16.13 6.89 -12.36
C ASN A 224 14.61 7.11 -12.39
N HIS A 225 13.87 6.32 -11.60
CA HIS A 225 12.42 6.31 -11.63
C HIS A 225 11.82 6.04 -10.24
N VAL A 226 11.34 7.07 -9.58
CA VAL A 226 10.95 7.03 -8.15
C VAL A 226 9.77 6.11 -7.82
N MET A 227 8.97 5.65 -8.78
CA MET A 227 7.69 5.00 -8.51
C MET A 227 7.81 3.72 -7.68
N LEU A 228 8.83 2.88 -7.91
CA LEU A 228 9.06 1.66 -7.15
C LEU A 228 9.63 1.89 -5.74
N LEU A 229 9.92 3.14 -5.35
CA LEU A 229 10.16 3.46 -3.94
C LEU A 229 8.93 3.12 -3.09
N GLY A 230 7.75 3.26 -3.68
CA GLY A 230 6.47 2.95 -3.03
C GLY A 230 6.28 3.76 -1.75
N ASP A 231 5.98 3.07 -0.65
CA ASP A 231 5.83 3.69 0.67
C ASP A 231 6.99 3.36 1.64
N LEU A 232 8.13 2.88 1.12
CA LEU A 232 9.29 2.50 1.95
C LEU A 232 9.75 3.66 2.84
N LEU A 233 10.01 4.83 2.28
CA LEU A 233 10.49 5.98 3.06
C LEU A 233 9.43 6.51 4.05
N PRO A 234 8.17 6.75 3.66
CA PRO A 234 7.10 7.03 4.64
C PRO A 234 6.97 5.96 5.72
N TRP A 235 7.15 4.69 5.39
CA TRP A 235 7.11 3.61 6.36
C TRP A 235 8.27 3.69 7.37
N CYS A 236 9.49 3.97 6.93
CA CYS A 236 10.64 4.18 7.83
C CYS A 236 10.34 5.26 8.87
N PHE A 237 9.82 6.43 8.44
CA PHE A 237 9.46 7.50 9.37
C PHE A 237 8.26 7.14 10.26
N ASN A 238 7.21 6.61 9.67
CA ASN A 238 5.96 6.36 10.40
C ASN A 238 6.05 5.16 11.34
N ASN A 239 6.82 4.13 10.98
CA ASN A 239 6.85 2.86 11.70
C ASN A 239 8.18 2.63 12.42
N LEU A 240 9.34 2.74 11.75
CA LEU A 240 10.62 2.51 12.44
C LEU A 240 10.95 3.64 13.42
N ALA A 241 10.88 4.88 12.97
CA ALA A 241 11.07 6.06 13.83
C ALA A 241 9.82 6.39 14.66
N GLY A 242 8.65 5.97 14.20
CA GLY A 242 7.38 6.21 14.86
C GLY A 242 6.88 7.65 14.77
N ILE A 243 7.36 8.46 13.85
CA ILE A 243 6.93 9.86 13.68
C ILE A 243 5.72 9.93 12.75
N ARG A 244 4.53 10.19 13.30
CA ARG A 244 3.28 10.26 12.52
C ARG A 244 2.56 11.57 12.76
N ALA A 245 1.96 12.13 11.70
CA ALA A 245 0.98 13.20 11.85
C ALA A 245 -0.34 12.62 12.39
N ASP A 246 -0.97 13.32 13.31
CA ASP A 246 -2.32 13.00 13.75
C ASP A 246 -3.30 13.12 12.58
N ARG A 247 -4.24 12.18 12.48
CA ARG A 247 -5.22 12.12 11.38
C ARG A 247 -6.13 13.36 11.31
N TRP A 248 -6.40 13.97 12.47
CA TRP A 248 -7.36 15.06 12.62
C TRP A 248 -6.69 16.43 12.82
N LYS A 249 -5.40 16.44 13.16
CA LYS A 249 -4.59 17.65 13.35
C LYS A 249 -3.45 17.66 12.33
N SER A 250 -3.77 18.02 11.10
CA SER A 250 -2.85 18.00 9.95
C SER A 250 -1.59 18.84 10.18
N GLY A 251 -0.54 18.54 9.42
CA GLY A 251 0.70 19.30 9.38
C GLY A 251 1.59 19.13 10.60
N TYR A 252 1.43 18.05 11.39
CA TYR A 252 2.19 17.81 12.63
C TYR A 252 1.92 18.81 13.76
N LYS A 253 0.72 19.40 13.82
CA LYS A 253 0.28 20.17 14.98
C LYS A 253 0.17 19.31 16.24
N HIS A 254 -0.26 18.08 16.06
CA HIS A 254 -0.16 16.98 17.03
C HIS A 254 0.61 15.82 16.38
N ILE A 255 1.62 15.33 17.06
CA ILE A 255 2.52 14.29 16.57
C ILE A 255 2.22 13.01 17.36
N VAL A 256 2.02 11.91 16.66
CA VAL A 256 1.88 10.60 17.30
C VAL A 256 3.22 9.88 17.20
N PHE A 257 3.79 9.54 18.35
CA PHE A 257 5.01 8.75 18.42
C PHE A 257 4.68 7.28 18.71
N GLN A 258 5.02 6.40 17.77
CA GLN A 258 4.78 4.96 17.91
C GLN A 258 5.81 4.17 17.10
N PRO A 259 7.05 4.05 17.60
CA PRO A 259 8.10 3.25 16.94
C PRO A 259 7.83 1.75 17.05
N ALA A 260 8.36 1.00 16.09
CA ALA A 260 8.29 -0.45 16.03
C ALA A 260 9.42 -1.09 16.86
N PHE A 261 9.34 -0.99 18.19
CA PHE A 261 10.33 -1.58 19.10
C PHE A 261 10.35 -3.12 19.09
N GLU A 262 9.28 -3.73 18.58
CA GLU A 262 9.11 -5.18 18.49
C GLU A 262 10.04 -5.87 17.48
N ILE A 263 10.59 -5.15 16.50
CA ILE A 263 11.51 -5.74 15.50
C ILE A 263 12.81 -6.17 16.19
N GLN A 264 13.07 -7.48 16.23
CA GLN A 264 14.20 -8.03 16.99
C GLN A 264 15.56 -7.63 16.40
N GLU A 265 15.67 -7.64 15.09
CA GLU A 265 16.89 -7.37 14.32
C GLU A 265 17.28 -5.87 14.31
N LEU A 266 16.35 -5.00 14.69
CA LEU A 266 16.58 -3.56 14.71
C LEU A 266 16.87 -3.09 16.14
N SER A 267 18.10 -2.66 16.39
CA SER A 267 18.57 -2.26 17.72
C SER A 267 18.48 -0.75 18.00
N ASN A 268 18.47 0.07 16.98
CA ASN A 268 18.39 1.53 17.11
C ASN A 268 17.82 2.21 15.86
N VAL A 269 17.24 3.38 16.05
CA VAL A 269 16.84 4.31 14.98
C VAL A 269 17.16 5.73 15.42
N ASP A 270 17.74 6.52 14.55
CA ASP A 270 17.90 7.97 14.70
C ASP A 270 17.23 8.67 13.52
N ALA A 271 16.13 9.37 13.78
CA ALA A 271 15.37 10.03 12.74
C ALA A 271 14.95 11.44 13.15
N SER A 272 14.99 12.34 12.17
CA SER A 272 14.43 13.68 12.34
C SER A 272 13.66 14.11 11.09
N TYR A 273 12.59 14.88 11.30
CA TYR A 273 11.74 15.40 10.25
C TYR A 273 11.50 16.90 10.46
N MET A 274 11.70 17.69 9.41
CA MET A 274 11.41 19.13 9.45
C MET A 274 9.97 19.38 9.06
N SER A 275 9.13 19.64 10.06
CA SER A 275 7.72 20.03 9.84
C SER A 275 7.59 21.55 9.63
N ILE A 276 6.39 22.01 9.27
CA ILE A 276 6.07 23.46 9.20
C ILE A 276 6.20 24.17 10.56
N TYR A 277 6.20 23.45 11.67
CA TYR A 277 6.37 23.99 13.03
C TYR A 277 7.81 23.91 13.53
N GLY A 278 8.70 23.20 12.84
CA GLY A 278 10.06 22.97 13.21
C GLY A 278 10.47 21.48 13.22
N LYS A 279 11.64 21.22 13.75
CA LYS A 279 12.25 19.89 13.77
C LYS A 279 11.55 18.96 14.78
N ILE A 280 11.22 17.77 14.33
CA ILE A 280 10.74 16.65 15.15
C ILE A 280 11.86 15.62 15.17
N THR A 281 12.18 15.07 16.33
CA THR A 281 13.20 14.02 16.46
C THR A 281 12.62 12.83 17.21
N SER A 282 12.98 11.64 16.77
CA SER A 282 12.75 10.37 17.47
C SER A 282 14.02 9.54 17.34
N ARG A 283 14.71 9.32 18.47
CA ARG A 283 15.91 8.49 18.55
C ARG A 283 15.69 7.43 19.60
N TRP A 284 15.84 6.18 19.24
CA TRP A 284 15.73 5.12 20.19
C TRP A 284 16.83 4.08 20.01
N LYS A 285 17.19 3.46 21.12
CA LYS A 285 18.15 2.36 21.18
C LYS A 285 17.69 1.35 22.20
N LYS A 286 17.67 0.08 21.82
CA LYS A 286 17.34 -1.00 22.73
C LYS A 286 18.54 -1.91 22.99
N THR A 287 18.62 -2.38 24.23
CA THR A 287 19.50 -3.45 24.68
C THR A 287 18.65 -4.55 25.29
N PRO A 288 19.22 -5.72 25.62
CA PRO A 288 18.43 -6.75 26.32
C PRO A 288 17.83 -6.31 27.65
N MET A 289 18.37 -5.25 28.28
CA MET A 289 18.00 -4.81 29.61
C MET A 289 17.12 -3.55 29.65
N HIS A 290 17.20 -2.68 28.64
CA HIS A 290 16.49 -1.40 28.64
C HIS A 290 16.30 -0.83 27.24
N LEU A 291 15.36 0.10 27.14
CA LEU A 291 15.06 0.93 25.98
C LEU A 291 15.33 2.38 26.37
N GLU A 292 16.18 3.07 25.60
CA GLU A 292 16.37 4.51 25.64
C GLU A 292 15.61 5.13 24.46
N TRP A 293 14.84 6.18 24.73
CA TRP A 293 14.08 6.85 23.69
C TRP A 293 14.04 8.36 23.91
N ASP A 294 14.70 9.11 23.03
CA ASP A 294 14.75 10.57 23.01
C ASP A 294 13.76 11.13 22.00
N ILE A 295 12.91 12.04 22.45
CA ILE A 295 11.90 12.72 21.63
C ILE A 295 12.11 14.22 21.75
N GLU A 296 12.14 14.91 20.59
CA GLU A 296 12.15 16.37 20.50
C GLU A 296 10.92 16.84 19.70
N LEU A 297 10.21 17.81 20.26
CA LEU A 297 9.03 18.42 19.67
C LEU A 297 9.27 19.90 19.38
N PRO A 298 8.80 20.44 18.24
CA PRO A 298 8.79 21.88 18.01
C PRO A 298 7.90 22.62 19.01
N ALA A 299 8.26 23.87 19.31
CA ALA A 299 7.41 24.75 20.13
C ALA A 299 6.00 24.87 19.54
N ASN A 300 5.00 25.02 20.42
CA ASN A 300 3.59 25.13 20.06
C ASN A 300 2.99 23.89 19.34
N THR A 301 3.61 22.72 19.49
CA THR A 301 3.07 21.43 19.09
C THR A 301 2.80 20.55 20.30
N THR A 302 2.09 19.44 20.09
CA THR A 302 1.86 18.40 21.11
C THR A 302 2.20 17.02 20.54
N GLY A 303 2.52 16.07 21.39
CA GLY A 303 2.80 14.69 21.03
C GLY A 303 2.22 13.71 22.05
#